data_fd94c67dd196cff90c9da2bff1937778
#
_entry.id   fd94c67dd196cff90c9da2bff1937778
#
_cell.length_a   1.000
_cell.length_b   1.000
_cell.length_c   1.000
_cell.angle_alpha   90.00
_cell.angle_beta   90.00
_cell.angle_gamma   90.00
#
_symmetry.space_group_name_H-M   'P 1'
#
loop_
_entity.id
_entity.type
_entity.pdbx_description
1 polymer ?
#
loop_
_entity_poly.entity_id
_entity_poly.type
_entity_poly.pdbx_seq_one_letter_code
_entity_poly.pdbx_strand_id
1 'polypeptide(L)'
;MSSIKPIIGISTNEITNFGGRQISHSTGLRYVNAVAKFANGIPILIPSYIKDEDLDQLLKKLDGLVLTGGRANVEPHHFGGDPFPPDEPIDVGRDEIVLKLIPKCVNLGVPIFGICRGIQEMNVAYGGTLHYRVHLIPDKNDHRMPRGDDVTVKEIFTLRHRIDFTKNGFFSRLINNDSCMVNSLHGQAIDSLAQNLKIEAYSDDGVIEAISIPEHPSFAVGVQWHAEYEPEKNELNKSLFMEFGKACLNYINKK
;
A
#
# COMPACT_ATOMS: atom_id res chain seq x y z
N MET A 1 -7.60 -28.70 16.80
CA MET A 1 -8.49 -27.54 16.55
C MET A 1 -7.80 -26.65 15.52
N SER A 2 -8.43 -26.34 14.39
CA SER A 2 -7.85 -25.40 13.43
C SER A 2 -7.80 -24.02 14.10
N SER A 3 -6.62 -23.38 14.11
CA SER A 3 -6.49 -22.01 14.61
C SER A 3 -7.35 -21.08 13.74
N ILE A 4 -8.10 -20.17 14.36
CA ILE A 4 -8.86 -19.13 13.67
C ILE A 4 -7.87 -18.30 12.86
N LYS A 5 -8.19 -18.05 11.57
CA LYS A 5 -7.39 -17.21 10.68
C LYS A 5 -8.16 -15.94 10.35
N PRO A 6 -7.49 -14.77 10.35
CA PRO A 6 -8.14 -13.52 9.96
C PRO A 6 -8.54 -13.52 8.48
N ILE A 7 -9.71 -12.95 8.20
CA ILE A 7 -10.17 -12.66 6.84
C ILE A 7 -9.60 -11.30 6.44
N ILE A 8 -8.68 -11.30 5.47
CA ILE A 8 -7.96 -10.11 5.05
C ILE A 8 -8.40 -9.70 3.64
N GLY A 9 -9.02 -8.53 3.55
CA GLY A 9 -9.36 -7.91 2.28
C GLY A 9 -8.11 -7.42 1.54
N ILE A 10 -8.08 -7.62 0.23
CA ILE A 10 -7.00 -7.13 -0.65
C ILE A 10 -7.65 -6.29 -1.74
N SER A 11 -7.30 -5.00 -1.83
CA SER A 11 -7.82 -4.13 -2.88
C SER A 11 -7.40 -4.62 -4.27
N THR A 12 -8.29 -4.46 -5.24
CA THR A 12 -8.01 -4.82 -6.63
C THR A 12 -7.81 -3.59 -7.50
N ASN A 13 -7.23 -3.79 -8.66
CA ASN A 13 -7.17 -2.82 -9.74
C ASN A 13 -8.15 -3.23 -10.85
N GLU A 14 -8.73 -2.26 -11.52
CA GLU A 14 -9.43 -2.50 -12.77
C GLU A 14 -8.41 -2.76 -13.87
N ILE A 15 -8.59 -3.83 -14.60
CA ILE A 15 -7.78 -4.17 -15.78
C ILE A 15 -8.68 -4.46 -16.97
N THR A 16 -8.23 -4.04 -18.14
CA THR A 16 -8.91 -4.29 -19.40
C THR A 16 -8.21 -5.41 -20.16
N ASN A 17 -8.95 -6.47 -20.45
CA ASN A 17 -8.48 -7.65 -21.15
C ASN A 17 -9.07 -7.77 -22.56
N PHE A 18 -8.52 -8.69 -23.36
CA PHE A 18 -9.02 -9.02 -24.71
C PHE A 18 -9.19 -7.80 -25.63
N GLY A 19 -8.21 -6.89 -25.61
CA GLY A 19 -8.25 -5.71 -26.47
C GLY A 19 -9.40 -4.74 -26.14
N GLY A 20 -9.67 -4.54 -24.86
CA GLY A 20 -10.72 -3.62 -24.40
C GLY A 20 -12.11 -4.22 -24.22
N ARG A 21 -12.29 -5.51 -24.48
CA ARG A 21 -13.62 -6.14 -24.49
C ARG A 21 -14.11 -6.63 -23.13
N GLN A 22 -13.20 -6.79 -22.18
CA GLN A 22 -13.54 -7.30 -20.83
C GLN A 22 -12.82 -6.50 -19.77
N ILE A 23 -13.60 -5.93 -18.86
CA ILE A 23 -13.11 -5.33 -17.63
C ILE A 23 -13.07 -6.40 -16.53
N SER A 24 -11.99 -6.45 -15.77
CA SER A 24 -11.79 -7.39 -14.67
C SER A 24 -11.18 -6.69 -13.47
N HIS A 25 -11.56 -7.10 -12.27
CA HIS A 25 -10.90 -6.67 -11.05
C HIS A 25 -9.85 -7.69 -10.66
N SER A 26 -8.60 -7.27 -10.51
CA SER A 26 -7.48 -8.18 -10.23
C SER A 26 -6.45 -7.59 -9.29
N THR A 27 -5.64 -8.46 -8.71
CA THR A 27 -4.45 -8.09 -7.96
C THR A 27 -3.30 -9.05 -8.27
N GLY A 28 -2.07 -8.62 -8.00
CA GLY A 28 -0.91 -9.49 -8.16
C GLY A 28 -0.95 -10.68 -7.20
N LEU A 29 -0.68 -11.89 -7.71
CA LEU A 29 -0.63 -13.11 -6.91
C LEU A 29 0.33 -13.01 -5.70
N ARG A 30 1.33 -12.12 -5.76
CA ARG A 30 2.29 -11.89 -4.67
C ARG A 30 1.60 -11.36 -3.42
N TYR A 31 0.63 -10.46 -3.52
CA TYR A 31 -0.17 -9.97 -2.39
C TYR A 31 -0.97 -11.09 -1.74
N VAL A 32 -1.64 -11.91 -2.56
CA VAL A 32 -2.40 -13.08 -2.08
C VAL A 32 -1.48 -14.06 -1.34
N ASN A 33 -0.31 -14.36 -1.90
CA ASN A 33 0.69 -15.23 -1.28
C ASN A 33 1.25 -14.63 0.01
N ALA A 34 1.55 -13.33 0.03
CA ALA A 34 2.09 -12.67 1.21
C ALA A 34 1.09 -12.69 2.38
N VAL A 35 -0.19 -12.40 2.11
CA VAL A 35 -1.27 -12.52 3.10
C VAL A 35 -1.42 -13.96 3.61
N ALA A 36 -1.50 -14.93 2.70
CA ALA A 36 -1.73 -16.32 3.09
C ALA A 36 -0.56 -16.94 3.88
N LYS A 37 0.69 -16.64 3.47
CA LYS A 37 1.89 -17.30 4.02
C LYS A 37 2.49 -16.56 5.21
N PHE A 38 2.53 -15.22 5.18
CA PHE A 38 3.26 -14.43 6.16
C PHE A 38 2.34 -13.70 7.15
N ALA A 39 1.17 -13.22 6.72
CA ALA A 39 0.14 -12.73 7.63
C ALA A 39 -0.74 -13.86 8.20
N ASN A 40 -0.59 -15.08 7.73
CA ASN A 40 -1.38 -16.26 8.13
C ASN A 40 -2.90 -16.03 8.04
N GLY A 41 -3.33 -15.23 7.05
CA GLY A 41 -4.72 -14.84 6.82
C GLY A 41 -5.39 -15.59 5.67
N ILE A 42 -6.70 -15.44 5.56
CA ILE A 42 -7.51 -15.87 4.43
C ILE A 42 -7.66 -14.66 3.51
N PRO A 43 -7.02 -14.64 2.32
CA PRO A 43 -7.11 -13.50 1.39
C PRO A 43 -8.45 -13.47 0.67
N ILE A 44 -9.10 -12.30 0.67
CA ILE A 44 -10.32 -12.04 -0.12
C ILE A 44 -10.10 -10.81 -0.98
N LEU A 45 -10.35 -10.91 -2.28
CA LEU A 45 -10.23 -9.78 -3.20
C LEU A 45 -11.45 -8.85 -3.05
N ILE A 46 -11.19 -7.55 -2.93
CA ILE A 46 -12.21 -6.52 -2.84
C ILE A 46 -12.30 -5.84 -4.21
N PRO A 47 -13.42 -5.99 -4.94
CA PRO A 47 -13.59 -5.33 -6.23
C PRO A 47 -13.69 -3.81 -6.07
N SER A 48 -13.24 -3.08 -7.08
CA SER A 48 -13.35 -1.61 -7.16
C SER A 48 -14.77 -1.14 -7.55
N TYR A 49 -15.79 -1.90 -7.25
CA TYR A 49 -17.19 -1.61 -7.53
C TYR A 49 -18.06 -2.07 -6.38
N ILE A 50 -18.09 -1.28 -5.32
CA ILE A 50 -18.93 -1.52 -4.15
C ILE A 50 -19.65 -0.22 -3.84
N LYS A 51 -20.95 -0.28 -3.56
CA LYS A 51 -21.70 0.90 -3.17
C LYS A 51 -21.24 1.39 -1.79
N ASP A 52 -21.24 2.70 -1.60
CA ASP A 52 -20.81 3.32 -0.32
C ASP A 52 -21.61 2.79 0.88
N GLU A 53 -22.91 2.55 0.69
CA GLU A 53 -23.82 1.98 1.70
C GLU A 53 -23.45 0.54 2.15
N ASP A 54 -22.71 -0.20 1.29
CA ASP A 54 -22.32 -1.59 1.56
C ASP A 54 -20.93 -1.69 2.22
N LEU A 55 -20.12 -0.61 2.20
CA LEU A 55 -18.77 -0.60 2.73
C LEU A 55 -18.71 -0.96 4.23
N ASP A 56 -19.65 -0.46 5.02
CA ASP A 56 -19.70 -0.76 6.45
C ASP A 56 -20.05 -2.23 6.72
N GLN A 57 -20.89 -2.84 5.87
CA GLN A 57 -21.20 -4.26 5.95
C GLN A 57 -19.99 -5.11 5.58
N LEU A 58 -19.27 -4.72 4.53
CA LEU A 58 -18.02 -5.38 4.12
C LEU A 58 -17.00 -5.34 5.26
N LEU A 59 -16.73 -4.16 5.82
CA LEU A 59 -15.72 -3.98 6.87
C LEU A 59 -16.01 -4.81 8.12
N LYS A 60 -17.28 -4.99 8.49
CA LYS A 60 -17.67 -5.89 9.58
C LYS A 60 -17.28 -7.35 9.35
N LYS A 61 -17.03 -7.75 8.11
CA LYS A 61 -16.61 -9.12 7.74
C LYS A 61 -15.10 -9.26 7.63
N LEU A 62 -14.38 -8.17 7.51
CA LEU A 62 -12.93 -8.18 7.40
C LEU A 62 -12.26 -8.04 8.77
N ASP A 63 -11.10 -8.63 8.88
CA ASP A 63 -10.23 -8.57 10.06
C ASP A 63 -8.93 -7.82 9.77
N GLY A 64 -8.72 -7.40 8.54
CA GLY A 64 -7.62 -6.58 8.06
C GLY A 64 -7.82 -6.18 6.60
N LEU A 65 -7.10 -5.14 6.17
CA LEU A 65 -7.13 -4.60 4.81
C LEU A 65 -5.72 -4.40 4.28
N VAL A 66 -5.41 -4.95 3.10
CA VAL A 66 -4.21 -4.66 2.33
C VAL A 66 -4.60 -3.80 1.14
N LEU A 67 -3.98 -2.61 1.05
CA LEU A 67 -4.06 -1.73 -0.11
C LEU A 67 -2.86 -2.02 -1.00
N THR A 68 -3.11 -2.51 -2.19
CA THR A 68 -2.08 -2.98 -3.12
C THR A 68 -1.43 -1.84 -3.90
N GLY A 69 -0.27 -2.09 -4.49
CA GLY A 69 0.24 -1.28 -5.57
C GLY A 69 -0.64 -1.36 -6.83
N GLY A 70 -0.39 -0.47 -7.77
CA GLY A 70 -1.10 -0.38 -9.04
C GLY A 70 -0.31 0.40 -10.07
N ARG A 71 -0.61 0.19 -11.36
CA ARG A 71 -0.03 0.99 -12.46
C ARG A 71 -0.69 2.35 -12.59
N ALA A 72 -1.97 2.42 -12.29
CA ALA A 72 -2.74 3.64 -12.30
C ALA A 72 -2.30 4.56 -11.17
N ASN A 73 -2.18 5.85 -11.45
CA ASN A 73 -1.97 6.89 -10.45
C ASN A 73 -3.28 7.20 -9.71
N VAL A 74 -3.18 7.72 -8.49
CA VAL A 74 -4.32 8.35 -7.81
C VAL A 74 -4.68 9.62 -8.58
N GLU A 75 -5.98 9.80 -8.88
CA GLU A 75 -6.43 10.94 -9.68
C GLU A 75 -6.16 12.29 -9.00
N PRO A 76 -5.72 13.31 -9.76
CA PRO A 76 -5.24 14.58 -9.21
C PRO A 76 -6.32 15.37 -8.46
N HIS A 77 -7.59 15.25 -8.83
CA HIS A 77 -8.66 15.99 -8.18
C HIS A 77 -8.87 15.59 -6.70
N HIS A 78 -8.44 14.37 -6.30
CA HIS A 78 -8.53 13.91 -4.90
C HIS A 78 -7.53 14.60 -3.97
N PHE A 79 -6.45 15.18 -4.51
CA PHE A 79 -5.42 15.87 -3.71
C PHE A 79 -5.09 17.28 -4.19
N GLY A 80 -5.96 17.86 -5.06
CA GLY A 80 -5.80 19.24 -5.58
C GLY A 80 -4.64 19.40 -6.57
N GLY A 81 -4.23 18.32 -7.23
CA GLY A 81 -3.19 18.33 -8.26
C GLY A 81 -3.70 18.81 -9.62
N ASP A 82 -2.77 19.20 -10.49
CA ASP A 82 -3.09 19.54 -11.88
C ASP A 82 -3.57 18.33 -12.68
N PRO A 83 -4.48 18.49 -13.65
CA PRO A 83 -4.95 17.40 -14.50
C PRO A 83 -3.81 16.65 -15.19
N PHE A 84 -3.88 15.33 -15.20
CA PHE A 84 -2.92 14.49 -15.90
C PHE A 84 -3.08 14.55 -17.41
N PRO A 85 -2.03 14.23 -18.19
CA PRO A 85 -2.17 13.97 -19.62
C PRO A 85 -3.26 12.92 -19.91
N PRO A 86 -3.98 13.00 -21.06
CA PRO A 86 -5.11 12.10 -21.35
C PRO A 86 -4.77 10.61 -21.42
N ASP A 87 -3.50 10.26 -21.62
CA ASP A 87 -2.99 8.89 -21.71
C ASP A 87 -2.41 8.35 -20.38
N GLU A 88 -2.43 9.17 -19.32
CA GLU A 88 -1.99 8.71 -17.99
C GLU A 88 -3.00 7.70 -17.42
N PRO A 89 -2.55 6.51 -17.02
CA PRO A 89 -3.45 5.51 -16.47
C PRO A 89 -3.99 5.94 -15.09
N ILE A 90 -5.31 5.92 -14.97
CA ILE A 90 -6.08 6.16 -13.74
C ILE A 90 -6.98 4.95 -13.45
N ASP A 91 -7.46 4.83 -12.21
CA ASP A 91 -8.40 3.79 -11.78
C ASP A 91 -9.48 4.44 -10.89
N VAL A 92 -10.45 5.07 -11.57
CA VAL A 92 -11.52 5.85 -10.94
C VAL A 92 -12.30 5.03 -9.91
N GLY A 93 -12.67 3.80 -10.29
CA GLY A 93 -13.43 2.92 -9.39
C GLY A 93 -12.65 2.58 -8.12
N ARG A 94 -11.35 2.37 -8.24
CA ARG A 94 -10.48 2.10 -7.08
C ARG A 94 -10.36 3.33 -6.18
N ASP A 95 -10.16 4.51 -6.75
CA ASP A 95 -10.06 5.75 -5.97
C ASP A 95 -11.34 6.02 -5.18
N GLU A 96 -12.50 5.90 -5.83
CA GLU A 96 -13.80 6.12 -5.18
C GLU A 96 -14.04 5.19 -3.98
N ILE A 97 -13.60 3.94 -4.07
CA ILE A 97 -13.82 2.96 -3.01
C ILE A 97 -12.75 3.04 -1.93
N VAL A 98 -11.47 3.03 -2.31
CA VAL A 98 -10.38 2.91 -1.35
C VAL A 98 -10.24 4.17 -0.49
N LEU A 99 -10.40 5.36 -1.07
CA LEU A 99 -10.31 6.60 -0.31
C LEU A 99 -11.41 6.75 0.75
N LYS A 100 -12.58 6.14 0.55
CA LYS A 100 -13.64 6.06 1.55
C LYS A 100 -13.42 4.91 2.55
N LEU A 101 -12.82 3.81 2.09
CA LEU A 101 -12.61 2.61 2.91
C LEU A 101 -11.59 2.85 4.02
N ILE A 102 -10.51 3.61 3.72
CA ILE A 102 -9.41 3.89 4.66
C ILE A 102 -9.93 4.55 5.96
N PRO A 103 -10.62 5.70 5.95
CA PRO A 103 -11.08 6.31 7.19
C PRO A 103 -12.11 5.45 7.92
N LYS A 104 -12.96 4.69 7.21
CA LYS A 104 -13.88 3.74 7.83
C LYS A 104 -13.14 2.61 8.56
N CYS A 105 -12.08 2.04 7.95
CA CYS A 105 -11.22 1.05 8.60
C CYS A 105 -10.58 1.60 9.88
N VAL A 106 -10.03 2.82 9.81
CA VAL A 106 -9.40 3.46 10.98
C VAL A 106 -10.40 3.67 12.10
N ASN A 107 -11.58 4.18 11.80
CA ASN A 107 -12.65 4.40 12.78
C ASN A 107 -13.12 3.11 13.46
N LEU A 108 -13.09 1.99 12.74
CA LEU A 108 -13.45 0.66 13.27
C LEU A 108 -12.26 -0.07 13.92
N GLY A 109 -11.05 0.49 13.84
CA GLY A 109 -9.83 -0.15 14.32
C GLY A 109 -9.38 -1.37 13.51
N VAL A 110 -9.85 -1.51 12.26
CA VAL A 110 -9.44 -2.58 11.34
C VAL A 110 -7.99 -2.35 10.91
N PRO A 111 -7.06 -3.29 11.11
CA PRO A 111 -5.68 -3.14 10.68
C PRO A 111 -5.56 -2.88 9.18
N ILE A 112 -4.69 -1.92 8.80
CA ILE A 112 -4.46 -1.52 7.40
C ILE A 112 -2.98 -1.63 7.05
N PHE A 113 -2.67 -2.23 5.90
CA PHE A 113 -1.34 -2.25 5.31
C PHE A 113 -1.38 -1.70 3.88
N GLY A 114 -0.82 -0.49 3.67
CA GLY A 114 -0.71 0.15 2.35
C GLY A 114 0.64 -0.13 1.70
N ILE A 115 0.65 -0.56 0.42
CA ILE A 115 1.86 -0.90 -0.32
C ILE A 115 1.88 -0.12 -1.65
N CYS A 116 2.95 0.62 -1.93
CA CYS A 116 3.18 1.45 -3.09
C CYS A 116 2.03 2.46 -3.30
N ARG A 117 1.09 2.24 -4.23
CA ARG A 117 -0.10 3.09 -4.36
C ARG A 117 -0.91 3.16 -3.06
N GLY A 118 -0.92 2.10 -2.25
CA GLY A 118 -1.64 2.05 -0.99
C GLY A 118 -1.18 3.08 0.06
N ILE A 119 0.13 3.38 0.16
CA ILE A 119 0.61 4.47 1.05
C ILE A 119 0.13 5.84 0.54
N GLN A 120 0.09 6.03 -0.78
CA GLN A 120 -0.37 7.26 -1.42
C GLN A 120 -1.86 7.47 -1.17
N GLU A 121 -2.67 6.40 -1.31
CA GLU A 121 -4.09 6.39 -0.98
C GLU A 121 -4.33 6.73 0.51
N MET A 122 -3.51 6.19 1.42
CA MET A 122 -3.59 6.54 2.85
C MET A 122 -3.34 8.02 3.08
N ASN A 123 -2.34 8.61 2.42
CA ASN A 123 -2.05 10.04 2.55
C ASN A 123 -3.19 10.91 2.02
N VAL A 124 -3.68 10.62 0.82
CA VAL A 124 -4.76 11.37 0.17
C VAL A 124 -6.08 11.27 0.94
N ALA A 125 -6.42 10.08 1.47
CA ALA A 125 -7.62 9.88 2.28
C ALA A 125 -7.66 10.75 3.56
N TYR A 126 -6.50 11.22 4.02
CA TYR A 126 -6.34 12.12 5.15
C TYR A 126 -6.05 13.57 4.76
N GLY A 127 -6.13 13.91 3.46
CA GLY A 127 -5.99 15.27 2.94
C GLY A 127 -4.55 15.68 2.63
N GLY A 128 -3.61 14.74 2.53
CA GLY A 128 -2.27 14.99 2.02
C GLY A 128 -2.23 15.08 0.49
N THR A 129 -1.09 15.53 -0.07
CA THR A 129 -0.88 15.72 -1.50
C THR A 129 0.18 14.78 -2.06
N LEU A 130 0.21 14.64 -3.39
CA LEU A 130 1.15 13.77 -4.10
C LEU A 130 1.92 14.54 -5.17
N HIS A 131 3.20 14.24 -5.30
CA HIS A 131 3.96 14.53 -6.50
C HIS A 131 3.51 13.61 -7.63
N TYR A 132 3.13 14.18 -8.77
CA TYR A 132 2.71 13.40 -9.94
C TYR A 132 3.86 12.54 -10.51
N ARG A 133 5.06 13.13 -10.65
CA ARG A 133 6.25 12.47 -11.23
C ARG A 133 7.51 12.87 -10.47
N VAL A 134 7.87 12.10 -9.47
CA VAL A 134 9.05 12.36 -8.59
C VAL A 134 10.33 12.55 -9.39
N HIS A 135 10.55 11.74 -10.43
CA HIS A 135 11.75 11.80 -11.28
C HIS A 135 11.92 13.10 -12.09
N LEU A 136 10.92 13.99 -12.10
CA LEU A 136 11.00 15.32 -12.71
C LEU A 136 11.32 16.42 -11.69
N ILE A 137 11.40 16.09 -10.41
CA ILE A 137 11.75 17.05 -9.35
C ILE A 137 13.26 17.11 -9.23
N PRO A 138 13.87 18.32 -9.20
CA PRO A 138 15.29 18.45 -8.99
C PRO A 138 15.76 17.71 -7.73
N ASP A 139 16.93 17.11 -7.80
CA ASP A 139 17.59 16.38 -6.71
C ASP A 139 16.85 15.11 -6.22
N LYS A 140 15.83 14.63 -6.95
CA LYS A 140 15.20 13.35 -6.71
C LYS A 140 15.70 12.27 -7.67
N ASN A 141 15.83 11.05 -7.16
CA ASN A 141 16.18 9.88 -7.94
C ASN A 141 15.03 9.44 -8.89
N ASP A 142 15.33 8.62 -9.87
CA ASP A 142 14.29 7.95 -10.66
C ASP A 142 13.82 6.69 -9.93
N HIS A 143 12.70 6.83 -9.24
CA HIS A 143 12.05 5.79 -8.46
C HIS A 143 11.24 4.79 -9.30
N ARG A 144 11.17 5.00 -10.63
CA ARG A 144 10.40 4.12 -11.52
C ARG A 144 11.10 2.79 -11.75
N MET A 145 10.30 1.76 -12.04
CA MET A 145 10.83 0.47 -12.48
C MET A 145 11.64 0.62 -13.77
N PRO A 146 12.67 -0.22 -14.01
CA PRO A 146 13.38 -0.26 -15.27
C PRO A 146 12.41 -0.57 -16.41
N ARG A 147 12.70 -0.01 -17.58
CA ARG A 147 11.93 -0.18 -18.81
C ARG A 147 12.73 -0.97 -19.82
N GLY A 148 12.06 -1.79 -20.62
CA GLY A 148 12.63 -2.60 -21.69
C GLY A 148 11.92 -3.94 -21.80
N ASP A 149 11.85 -4.48 -23.00
CA ASP A 149 11.15 -5.74 -23.27
C ASP A 149 11.87 -6.95 -22.65
N ASP A 150 13.20 -6.84 -22.44
CA ASP A 150 14.04 -7.89 -21.88
C ASP A 150 14.20 -7.81 -20.35
N VAL A 151 13.54 -6.82 -19.69
CA VAL A 151 13.68 -6.65 -18.24
C VAL A 151 12.95 -7.74 -17.49
N THR A 152 13.69 -8.53 -16.73
CA THR A 152 13.14 -9.63 -15.94
C THR A 152 12.42 -9.14 -14.69
N VAL A 153 11.50 -9.94 -14.15
CA VAL A 153 10.82 -9.64 -12.88
C VAL A 153 11.82 -9.41 -11.74
N LYS A 154 12.93 -10.16 -11.72
CA LYS A 154 13.98 -10.00 -10.69
C LYS A 154 14.66 -8.63 -10.80
N GLU A 155 14.92 -8.14 -11.99
CA GLU A 155 15.51 -6.81 -12.21
C GLU A 155 14.54 -5.70 -11.84
N ILE A 156 13.25 -5.87 -12.12
CA ILE A 156 12.20 -4.93 -11.71
C ILE A 156 12.21 -4.72 -10.19
N PHE A 157 12.30 -5.80 -9.42
CA PHE A 157 12.23 -5.76 -7.94
C PHE A 157 13.60 -5.76 -7.24
N THR A 158 14.69 -5.51 -7.98
CA THR A 158 16.02 -5.35 -7.37
C THR A 158 16.00 -4.21 -6.34
N LEU A 159 16.71 -4.40 -5.22
CA LEU A 159 16.92 -3.35 -4.23
C LEU A 159 17.71 -2.19 -4.87
N ARG A 160 17.22 -0.95 -4.72
CA ARG A 160 17.73 0.21 -5.46
C ARG A 160 18.29 1.31 -4.62
N HIS A 161 17.60 1.66 -3.54
CA HIS A 161 18.02 2.75 -2.68
C HIS A 161 17.89 2.37 -1.21
N ARG A 162 18.61 3.12 -0.40
CA ARG A 162 18.53 3.03 1.05
C ARG A 162 17.35 3.86 1.55
N ILE A 163 16.70 3.35 2.58
CA ILE A 163 15.77 4.11 3.41
C ILE A 163 16.30 4.21 4.84
N ASP A 164 16.14 5.38 5.43
CA ASP A 164 16.51 5.65 6.83
C ASP A 164 15.23 5.72 7.67
N PHE A 165 15.19 4.98 8.78
CA PHE A 165 14.03 4.93 9.66
C PHE A 165 14.03 6.11 10.64
N THR A 166 12.85 6.60 10.97
CA THR A 166 12.67 7.59 12.03
C THR A 166 13.12 6.98 13.37
N LYS A 167 13.97 7.71 14.11
CA LYS A 167 14.46 7.27 15.42
C LYS A 167 13.31 6.94 16.36
N ASN A 168 13.41 5.78 17.02
CA ASN A 168 12.37 5.24 17.89
C ASN A 168 10.99 5.05 17.19
N GLY A 169 10.99 5.01 15.85
CA GLY A 169 9.83 4.75 15.03
C GLY A 169 9.39 3.28 15.05
N PHE A 170 8.33 2.99 14.32
CA PHE A 170 7.81 1.63 14.18
C PHE A 170 8.87 0.69 13.57
N PHE A 171 9.51 1.11 12.48
CA PHE A 171 10.43 0.27 11.71
C PHE A 171 11.75 0.00 12.42
N SER A 172 12.33 1.00 13.11
CA SER A 172 13.58 0.81 13.86
C SER A 172 13.41 -0.19 14.99
N ARG A 173 12.21 -0.28 15.59
CA ARG A 173 11.90 -1.30 16.61
C ARG A 173 11.58 -2.66 15.99
N LEU A 174 11.02 -2.69 14.77
CA LEU A 174 10.57 -3.92 14.12
C LEU A 174 11.74 -4.86 13.78
N ILE A 175 12.84 -4.32 13.25
CA ILE A 175 14.01 -5.11 12.85
C ILE A 175 15.30 -4.72 13.59
N ASN A 176 15.22 -3.88 14.63
CA ASN A 176 16.36 -3.42 15.43
C ASN A 176 17.52 -2.88 14.54
N ASN A 177 17.17 -2.03 13.56
CA ASN A 177 18.09 -1.39 12.64
C ASN A 177 17.60 0.02 12.34
N ASP A 178 18.50 0.92 11.92
CA ASP A 178 18.19 2.31 11.58
C ASP A 178 17.92 2.53 10.09
N SER A 179 18.21 1.54 9.25
CA SER A 179 18.04 1.65 7.79
C SER A 179 17.99 0.28 7.11
N CYS A 180 17.53 0.27 5.87
CA CYS A 180 17.65 -0.90 4.97
C CYS A 180 17.62 -0.49 3.49
N MET A 181 17.87 -1.46 2.60
CA MET A 181 17.70 -1.30 1.16
C MET A 181 16.32 -1.80 0.73
N VAL A 182 15.66 -1.06 -0.17
CA VAL A 182 14.35 -1.41 -0.72
C VAL A 182 14.33 -1.36 -2.25
N ASN A 183 13.34 -2.02 -2.85
CA ASN A 183 13.03 -1.86 -4.27
C ASN A 183 12.22 -0.57 -4.50
N SER A 184 12.17 -0.09 -5.75
CA SER A 184 11.45 1.12 -6.09
C SER A 184 10.83 1.02 -7.49
N LEU A 185 9.52 1.20 -7.58
CA LEU A 185 8.73 1.00 -8.79
C LEU A 185 7.62 2.05 -8.98
N HIS A 186 7.79 3.26 -8.44
CA HIS A 186 6.74 4.28 -8.43
C HIS A 186 7.15 5.56 -9.16
N GLY A 187 6.18 6.21 -9.79
CA GLY A 187 6.34 7.54 -10.39
C GLY A 187 5.73 8.63 -9.51
N GLN A 188 4.62 8.31 -8.86
CA GLN A 188 3.93 9.14 -7.87
C GLN A 188 4.51 8.91 -6.47
N ALA A 189 4.56 9.92 -5.62
CA ALA A 189 4.95 9.80 -4.20
C ALA A 189 4.29 10.89 -3.36
N ILE A 190 4.35 10.77 -2.05
CA ILE A 190 3.86 11.78 -1.11
C ILE A 190 4.65 13.08 -1.30
N ASP A 191 3.94 14.20 -1.48
CA ASP A 191 4.44 15.56 -1.48
C ASP A 191 4.28 16.18 -0.09
N SER A 192 3.05 16.45 0.31
CA SER A 192 2.72 16.93 1.66
C SER A 192 2.04 15.83 2.46
N LEU A 193 2.62 15.48 3.60
CA LEU A 193 2.02 14.51 4.50
C LEU A 193 0.79 15.09 5.19
N ALA A 194 -0.30 14.33 5.25
CA ALA A 194 -1.48 14.70 6.01
C ALA A 194 -1.18 14.83 7.52
N GLN A 195 -1.84 15.77 8.21
CA GLN A 195 -1.52 16.13 9.60
C GLN A 195 -1.60 14.97 10.60
N ASN A 196 -2.52 14.03 10.38
CA ASN A 196 -2.76 12.90 11.28
C ASN A 196 -1.90 11.66 10.96
N LEU A 197 -0.93 11.82 10.08
CA LEU A 197 0.00 10.77 9.73
C LEU A 197 1.39 11.07 10.29
N LYS A 198 2.18 10.02 10.47
CA LYS A 198 3.55 10.13 10.95
C LYS A 198 4.49 9.51 9.93
N ILE A 199 5.59 10.18 9.62
CA ILE A 199 6.65 9.63 8.80
C ILE A 199 7.45 8.62 9.62
N GLU A 200 7.66 7.46 9.03
CA GLU A 200 8.43 6.37 9.62
C GLU A 200 9.74 6.09 8.87
N ALA A 201 9.85 6.46 7.59
CA ALA A 201 11.08 6.34 6.82
C ALA A 201 11.15 7.34 5.66
N TYR A 202 12.39 7.68 5.28
CA TYR A 202 12.74 8.46 4.10
C TYR A 202 13.78 7.72 3.25
N SER A 203 13.74 7.90 1.93
CA SER A 203 14.87 7.57 1.05
C SER A 203 16.04 8.55 1.20
N ASP A 204 17.18 8.18 0.64
CA ASP A 204 18.40 9.02 0.65
C ASP A 204 18.24 10.37 -0.07
N ASP A 205 17.29 10.47 -1.01
CA ASP A 205 16.92 11.73 -1.67
C ASP A 205 15.73 12.45 -1.01
N GLY A 206 15.27 11.96 0.17
CA GLY A 206 14.26 12.58 1.00
C GLY A 206 12.81 12.36 0.55
N VAL A 207 12.53 11.33 -0.27
CA VAL A 207 11.16 10.90 -0.55
C VAL A 207 10.62 10.15 0.67
N ILE A 208 9.33 10.39 1.02
CA ILE A 208 8.67 9.66 2.11
C ILE A 208 8.41 8.23 1.66
N GLU A 209 9.03 7.29 2.35
CA GLU A 209 9.00 5.87 2.01
C GLU A 209 8.12 5.03 2.94
N ALA A 210 7.86 5.51 4.16
CA ALA A 210 6.93 4.85 5.07
C ALA A 210 6.20 5.83 5.97
N ILE A 211 4.93 5.50 6.26
CA ILE A 211 4.07 6.26 7.17
C ILE A 211 3.32 5.32 8.11
N SER A 212 2.85 5.89 9.22
CA SER A 212 1.88 5.24 10.10
C SER A 212 0.75 6.19 10.48
N ILE A 213 -0.36 5.64 10.96
CA ILE A 213 -1.46 6.40 11.58
C ILE A 213 -1.34 6.22 13.10
N PRO A 214 -0.76 7.20 13.84
CA PRO A 214 -0.43 7.02 15.25
C PRO A 214 -1.64 6.76 16.16
N GLU A 215 -2.78 7.35 15.84
CA GLU A 215 -4.02 7.22 16.60
C GLU A 215 -4.76 5.89 16.36
N HIS A 216 -4.33 5.10 15.38
CA HIS A 216 -4.92 3.80 15.12
C HIS A 216 -4.58 2.82 16.25
N PRO A 217 -5.57 2.09 16.84
CA PRO A 217 -5.36 1.25 18.02
C PRO A 217 -4.54 -0.02 17.75
N SER A 218 -4.14 -0.25 16.51
CA SER A 218 -3.44 -1.47 16.08
C SER A 218 -2.44 -1.13 14.97
N PHE A 219 -2.40 -1.92 13.89
CA PHE A 219 -1.49 -1.75 12.76
C PHE A 219 -2.16 -0.91 11.66
N ALA A 220 -1.63 0.28 11.41
CA ALA A 220 -2.01 1.13 10.26
C ALA A 220 -0.74 1.74 9.67
N VAL A 221 -0.13 1.02 8.73
CA VAL A 221 1.20 1.31 8.17
C VAL A 221 1.13 1.32 6.65
N GLY A 222 1.79 2.28 6.02
CA GLY A 222 2.00 2.36 4.58
C GLY A 222 3.49 2.33 4.26
N VAL A 223 3.86 1.65 3.16
CA VAL A 223 5.22 1.60 2.62
C VAL A 223 5.20 1.90 1.11
N GLN A 224 6.20 2.64 0.62
CA GLN A 224 6.25 3.02 -0.80
C GLN A 224 6.87 1.92 -1.66
N TRP A 225 7.76 1.11 -1.11
CA TRP A 225 8.33 -0.06 -1.80
C TRP A 225 7.35 -1.24 -1.86
N HIS A 226 7.69 -2.24 -2.64
CA HIS A 226 6.91 -3.47 -2.79
C HIS A 226 7.33 -4.55 -1.79
N ALA A 227 6.74 -4.50 -0.60
CA ALA A 227 7.02 -5.43 0.49
C ALA A 227 6.50 -6.86 0.23
N GLU A 228 5.57 -7.04 -0.71
CA GLU A 228 5.00 -8.33 -1.09
C GLU A 228 5.90 -9.15 -2.01
N TYR A 229 7.01 -8.57 -2.50
CA TYR A 229 7.95 -9.29 -3.35
C TYR A 229 8.95 -10.09 -2.51
N GLU A 230 8.89 -11.41 -2.63
CA GLU A 230 9.76 -12.39 -1.93
C GLU A 230 10.01 -12.03 -0.45
N PRO A 231 8.96 -11.91 0.40
CA PRO A 231 9.13 -11.52 1.80
C PRO A 231 10.06 -12.46 2.57
N GLU A 232 10.13 -13.74 2.17
CA GLU A 232 11.01 -14.73 2.79
C GLU A 232 12.50 -14.41 2.66
N LYS A 233 12.89 -13.58 1.68
CA LYS A 233 14.27 -13.17 1.43
C LYS A 233 14.63 -11.82 2.04
N ASN A 234 13.65 -11.13 2.62
CA ASN A 234 13.84 -9.80 3.22
C ASN A 234 13.20 -9.77 4.61
N GLU A 235 14.03 -9.62 5.65
CA GLU A 235 13.59 -9.67 7.04
C GLU A 235 12.54 -8.58 7.36
N LEU A 236 12.72 -7.36 6.85
CA LEU A 236 11.77 -6.28 7.05
C LEU A 236 10.40 -6.62 6.45
N ASN A 237 10.38 -7.03 5.18
CA ASN A 237 9.14 -7.35 4.47
C ASN A 237 8.38 -8.51 5.15
N LYS A 238 9.11 -9.54 5.54
CA LYS A 238 8.55 -10.68 6.28
C LYS A 238 7.96 -10.23 7.62
N SER A 239 8.72 -9.43 8.39
CA SER A 239 8.28 -8.93 9.68
C SER A 239 7.05 -8.04 9.58
N LEU A 240 6.95 -7.19 8.55
CA LEU A 240 5.77 -6.36 8.30
C LEU A 240 4.50 -7.20 8.12
N PHE A 241 4.53 -8.23 7.27
CA PHE A 241 3.37 -9.10 7.08
C PHE A 241 3.04 -9.91 8.34
N MET A 242 4.05 -10.35 9.09
CA MET A 242 3.83 -11.08 10.34
C MET A 242 3.18 -10.18 11.41
N GLU A 243 3.65 -8.95 11.59
CA GLU A 243 3.05 -8.00 12.55
C GLU A 243 1.65 -7.58 12.12
N PHE A 244 1.42 -7.36 10.82
CA PHE A 244 0.08 -7.11 10.28
C PHE A 244 -0.86 -8.29 10.58
N GLY A 245 -0.43 -9.53 10.34
CA GLY A 245 -1.22 -10.73 10.64
C GLY A 245 -1.53 -10.89 12.13
N LYS A 246 -0.57 -10.60 13.01
CA LYS A 246 -0.80 -10.58 14.48
C LYS A 246 -1.83 -9.51 14.85
N ALA A 247 -1.74 -8.33 14.26
CA ALA A 247 -2.71 -7.25 14.48
C ALA A 247 -4.12 -7.66 14.05
N CYS A 248 -4.27 -8.33 12.90
CA CYS A 248 -5.55 -8.85 12.42
C CYS A 248 -6.12 -9.93 13.37
N LEU A 249 -5.29 -10.83 13.85
CA LEU A 249 -5.71 -11.84 14.83
C LEU A 249 -6.15 -11.22 16.17
N ASN A 250 -5.42 -10.20 16.64
CA ASN A 250 -5.78 -9.46 17.84
C ASN A 250 -7.09 -8.68 17.66
N TYR A 251 -7.37 -8.20 16.45
CA TYR A 251 -8.63 -7.53 16.14
C TYR A 251 -9.83 -8.48 16.24
N ILE A 252 -9.72 -9.73 15.74
CA ILE A 252 -10.76 -10.74 15.89
C ILE A 252 -11.11 -10.97 17.36
N ASN A 253 -10.08 -11.06 18.22
CA ASN A 253 -10.28 -11.35 19.65
C ASN A 253 -10.95 -10.20 20.42
N LYS A 254 -11.04 -8.99 19.83
CA LYS A 254 -11.70 -7.81 20.41
C LYS A 254 -13.09 -7.55 19.81
N LYS A 255 -13.43 -8.22 18.70
CA LYS A 255 -14.69 -8.13 17.96
C LYS A 255 -15.78 -8.99 18.56
#